data_63b9b0b18cd24587a491845253d5359c
#
_entry.id   63b9b0b18cd24587a491845253d5359c
#
_cell.length_a   1.000
_cell.length_b   1.000
_cell.length_c   1.000
_cell.angle_alpha   90.00
_cell.angle_beta   90.00
_cell.angle_gamma   90.00
#
_symmetry.space_group_name_H-M   'P 1'
#
loop_
_entity.id
_entity.type
_entity.pdbx_description
1 polymer ?
#
loop_
_entity_poly.entity_id
_entity_poly.type
_entity_poly.pdbx_seq_one_letter_code
_entity_poly.pdbx_strand_id
1 'polypeptide(L)'
;QLKKLAKQAEISNERLVEAAMFAPQWIELTEKAINWKGLTSAAYYFHAHTNETCDDKKKAIIARYTPIDVEDLREGAFDIDWFKDAFKTIGKQRFEVVYNAAKYISCSNSHTRARKFADATSGTVKAADVKKEIIAKRNKDLLMSYGLIPLGRKADKELLERYQYLQKFLKESKEFGAQRQESEKKAVSIALQNLARNSGYGDVTRLTWSMETELIKELLPYLTPKEIDGVEVYVQVSEEGKSEIKQIKAGKELNSMPAKLKKHPYVEELKAVHKKLKDQYTRSRIMLEQAMEDCTRFEESELRKLMQNPVIWPLLKHLVFICNGQTGFYTDGLLVTANAVCLPLKAKDELRIAHPTDLSLIHISEPT
;
A
#
# COMPACT_ATOMS: atom_id res chain seq x y z
N GLN A 1 -42.20 10.20 -17.85
CA GLN A 1 -42.18 11.48 -18.60
C GLN A 1 -40.86 11.67 -19.37
N LEU A 2 -39.69 11.64 -18.71
CA LEU A 2 -38.36 11.88 -19.34
C LEU A 2 -38.14 10.99 -20.58
N LYS A 3 -38.38 9.67 -20.47
CA LYS A 3 -38.25 8.73 -21.61
C LYS A 3 -39.13 9.09 -22.81
N LYS A 4 -40.37 9.53 -22.55
CA LYS A 4 -41.30 9.94 -23.62
C LYS A 4 -40.83 11.22 -24.29
N LEU A 5 -40.41 12.20 -23.50
CA LEU A 5 -39.91 13.49 -24.01
C LEU A 5 -38.62 13.31 -24.81
N ALA A 6 -37.67 12.51 -24.27
CA ALA A 6 -36.42 12.22 -24.98
C ALA A 6 -36.67 11.55 -26.35
N LYS A 7 -37.63 10.60 -26.40
CA LYS A 7 -38.01 9.94 -27.67
C LYS A 7 -38.65 10.92 -28.65
N GLN A 8 -39.51 11.83 -28.17
CA GLN A 8 -40.13 12.87 -29.01
C GLN A 8 -39.12 13.88 -29.55
N ALA A 9 -38.09 14.19 -28.77
CA ALA A 9 -37.00 15.12 -29.13
C ALA A 9 -35.81 14.44 -29.82
N GLU A 10 -35.92 13.15 -30.14
CA GLU A 10 -34.85 12.33 -30.76
C GLU A 10 -33.50 12.35 -30.00
N ILE A 11 -33.55 12.48 -28.65
CA ILE A 11 -32.36 12.49 -27.81
C ILE A 11 -31.95 11.05 -27.53
N SER A 12 -30.70 10.72 -27.87
CA SER A 12 -30.16 9.38 -27.61
C SER A 12 -29.87 9.13 -26.10
N ASN A 13 -29.77 7.84 -25.72
CA ASN A 13 -29.43 7.47 -24.34
C ASN A 13 -28.06 8.01 -23.92
N GLU A 14 -27.09 8.04 -24.82
CA GLU A 14 -25.75 8.58 -24.58
C GLU A 14 -25.82 10.07 -24.24
N ARG A 15 -26.62 10.84 -24.95
CA ARG A 15 -26.84 12.27 -24.65
C ARG A 15 -27.51 12.50 -23.32
N LEU A 16 -28.44 11.63 -22.92
CA LEU A 16 -29.03 11.69 -21.57
C LEU A 16 -28.01 11.40 -20.49
N VAL A 17 -27.10 10.43 -20.72
CA VAL A 17 -26.00 10.13 -19.79
C VAL A 17 -25.04 11.32 -19.72
N GLU A 18 -24.64 11.91 -20.85
CA GLU A 18 -23.76 13.09 -20.87
C GLU A 18 -24.37 14.25 -20.06
N ALA A 19 -25.65 14.54 -20.26
CA ALA A 19 -26.38 15.56 -19.51
C ALA A 19 -26.45 15.25 -18.00
N ALA A 20 -26.66 13.98 -17.64
CA ALA A 20 -26.67 13.53 -16.24
C ALA A 20 -25.29 13.61 -15.59
N MET A 21 -24.21 13.34 -16.32
CA MET A 21 -22.84 13.49 -15.80
C MET A 21 -22.49 14.97 -15.54
N PHE A 22 -23.00 15.89 -16.36
CA PHE A 22 -22.89 17.33 -16.12
C PHE A 22 -23.73 17.79 -14.92
N ALA A 23 -24.97 17.26 -14.78
CA ALA A 23 -25.93 17.65 -13.77
C ALA A 23 -26.33 16.42 -12.91
N PRO A 24 -25.51 16.07 -11.88
CA PRO A 24 -25.59 14.78 -11.19
C PRO A 24 -26.92 14.52 -10.46
N GLN A 25 -27.70 15.56 -10.16
CA GLN A 25 -29.07 15.43 -9.63
C GLN A 25 -30.02 14.67 -10.58
N TRP A 26 -29.69 14.51 -11.85
CA TRP A 26 -30.49 13.79 -12.84
C TRP A 26 -30.05 12.33 -13.07
N ILE A 27 -28.94 11.88 -12.47
CA ILE A 27 -28.39 10.53 -12.71
C ILE A 27 -29.40 9.43 -12.37
N GLU A 28 -30.00 9.45 -11.17
CA GLU A 28 -30.98 8.44 -10.76
C GLU A 28 -32.25 8.44 -11.64
N LEU A 29 -32.69 9.63 -12.05
CA LEU A 29 -33.86 9.76 -12.96
C LEU A 29 -33.52 9.22 -14.35
N THR A 30 -32.29 9.49 -14.82
CA THR A 30 -31.81 8.99 -16.12
C THR A 30 -31.70 7.47 -16.09
N GLU A 31 -31.13 6.87 -15.04
CA GLU A 31 -31.06 5.42 -14.87
C GLU A 31 -32.42 4.76 -15.03
N LYS A 32 -33.45 5.29 -14.34
CA LYS A 32 -34.85 4.79 -14.43
C LYS A 32 -35.45 5.00 -15.82
N ALA A 33 -35.21 6.15 -16.45
CA ALA A 33 -35.77 6.50 -17.74
C ALA A 33 -35.25 5.62 -18.87
N ILE A 34 -33.96 5.34 -18.93
CA ILE A 34 -33.30 4.53 -19.96
C ILE A 34 -33.20 3.05 -19.59
N ASN A 35 -33.56 2.69 -18.36
CA ASN A 35 -33.48 1.33 -17.81
C ASN A 35 -32.06 0.73 -17.88
N TRP A 36 -31.07 1.53 -17.48
CA TRP A 36 -29.66 1.10 -17.39
C TRP A 36 -29.28 0.85 -15.92
N LYS A 37 -29.62 -0.32 -15.42
CA LYS A 37 -29.27 -0.72 -14.05
C LYS A 37 -27.75 -0.55 -13.80
N GLY A 38 -27.39 0.13 -12.71
CA GLY A 38 -26.01 0.38 -12.33
C GLY A 38 -25.43 1.69 -12.89
N LEU A 39 -26.19 2.48 -13.66
CA LEU A 39 -25.76 3.78 -14.15
C LEU A 39 -25.37 4.72 -13.00
N THR A 40 -26.18 4.76 -11.94
CA THR A 40 -25.96 5.62 -10.78
C THR A 40 -24.63 5.28 -10.11
N SER A 41 -24.37 4.00 -9.83
CA SER A 41 -23.11 3.55 -9.25
C SER A 41 -21.90 3.90 -10.11
N ALA A 42 -21.96 3.61 -11.42
CA ALA A 42 -20.87 3.89 -12.34
C ALA A 42 -20.64 5.40 -12.53
N ALA A 43 -21.68 6.21 -12.59
CA ALA A 43 -21.56 7.66 -12.71
C ALA A 43 -20.92 8.28 -11.45
N TYR A 44 -21.39 7.88 -10.26
CA TYR A 44 -20.82 8.39 -9.00
C TYR A 44 -19.40 7.90 -8.73
N TYR A 45 -19.00 6.74 -9.30
CA TYR A 45 -17.58 6.37 -9.32
C TYR A 45 -16.71 7.46 -9.98
N PHE A 46 -17.10 7.96 -11.16
CA PHE A 46 -16.35 9.03 -11.83
C PHE A 46 -16.40 10.35 -11.06
N HIS A 47 -17.55 10.70 -10.49
CA HIS A 47 -17.65 11.90 -9.64
C HIS A 47 -16.77 11.84 -8.41
N ALA A 48 -16.67 10.67 -7.74
CA ALA A 48 -15.88 10.48 -6.54
C ALA A 48 -14.36 10.62 -6.78
N HIS A 49 -13.89 10.18 -7.96
CA HIS A 49 -12.46 10.21 -8.30
C HIS A 49 -12.06 11.44 -9.13
N THR A 50 -12.99 12.36 -9.38
CA THR A 50 -12.70 13.65 -10.01
C THR A 50 -12.29 14.65 -8.94
N ASN A 51 -11.22 15.42 -9.19
CA ASN A 51 -10.70 16.39 -8.22
C ASN A 51 -11.57 17.67 -8.19
N GLU A 52 -12.79 17.53 -7.69
CA GLU A 52 -13.74 18.63 -7.47
C GLU A 52 -14.39 18.53 -6.10
N THR A 53 -14.87 19.65 -5.59
CA THR A 53 -15.61 19.70 -4.32
C THR A 53 -16.89 18.89 -4.42
N CYS A 54 -17.13 18.07 -3.42
CA CYS A 54 -18.32 17.24 -3.33
C CYS A 54 -19.29 17.85 -2.32
N ASP A 55 -20.53 18.12 -2.74
CA ASP A 55 -21.57 18.55 -1.84
C ASP A 55 -22.08 17.37 -0.97
N ASP A 56 -22.83 17.69 0.10
CA ASP A 56 -23.31 16.67 1.04
C ASP A 56 -24.25 15.64 0.41
N LYS A 57 -24.97 16.01 -0.64
CA LYS A 57 -25.85 15.08 -1.37
C LYS A 57 -25.02 14.05 -2.14
N LYS A 58 -23.97 14.50 -2.82
CA LYS A 58 -23.04 13.59 -3.52
C LYS A 58 -22.33 12.68 -2.52
N LYS A 59 -21.84 13.24 -1.39
CA LYS A 59 -21.21 12.45 -0.31
C LYS A 59 -22.15 11.35 0.19
N ALA A 60 -23.40 11.70 0.50
CA ALA A 60 -24.39 10.74 0.96
C ALA A 60 -24.72 9.64 -0.05
N ILE A 61 -24.67 9.93 -1.35
CA ILE A 61 -24.89 8.91 -2.39
C ILE A 61 -23.66 8.02 -2.54
N ILE A 62 -22.46 8.59 -2.57
CA ILE A 62 -21.19 7.84 -2.66
C ILE A 62 -21.04 6.87 -1.47
N ALA A 63 -21.39 7.31 -0.25
CA ALA A 63 -21.35 6.48 0.97
C ALA A 63 -22.25 5.23 0.92
N ARG A 64 -23.20 5.13 -0.02
CA ARG A 64 -23.99 3.90 -0.24
C ARG A 64 -23.18 2.80 -0.97
N TYR A 65 -22.10 3.16 -1.63
CA TYR A 65 -21.33 2.24 -2.49
C TYR A 65 -19.97 1.88 -1.90
N THR A 66 -19.42 2.72 -1.04
CA THR A 66 -18.07 2.52 -0.46
C THR A 66 -17.99 3.08 0.97
N PRO A 67 -17.28 2.41 1.88
CA PRO A 67 -16.98 2.94 3.21
C PRO A 67 -15.83 3.97 3.20
N ILE A 68 -15.14 4.15 2.06
CA ILE A 68 -14.00 5.08 1.96
C ILE A 68 -14.56 6.51 1.91
N ASP A 69 -13.95 7.39 2.69
CA ASP A 69 -14.33 8.81 2.69
C ASP A 69 -14.12 9.45 1.32
N VAL A 70 -15.02 10.38 0.95
CA VAL A 70 -14.99 11.04 -0.36
C VAL A 70 -13.71 11.86 -0.56
N GLU A 71 -13.15 12.45 0.50
CA GLU A 71 -11.91 13.20 0.40
C GLU A 71 -10.74 12.26 0.09
N ASP A 72 -10.70 11.07 0.69
CA ASP A 72 -9.70 10.05 0.39
C ASP A 72 -9.82 9.55 -1.06
N LEU A 73 -11.05 9.31 -1.55
CA LEU A 73 -11.29 8.94 -2.95
C LEU A 73 -10.81 10.05 -3.91
N ARG A 74 -11.08 11.31 -3.57
CA ARG A 74 -10.64 12.47 -4.33
C ARG A 74 -9.11 12.62 -4.34
N GLU A 75 -8.44 12.19 -3.27
CA GLU A 75 -6.97 12.16 -3.19
C GLU A 75 -6.35 10.98 -3.94
N GLY A 76 -7.11 9.95 -4.24
CA GLY A 76 -6.68 8.81 -5.05
C GLY A 76 -6.83 7.45 -4.40
N ALA A 77 -7.41 7.35 -3.19
CA ALA A 77 -7.83 6.07 -2.63
C ALA A 77 -8.88 5.44 -3.55
N PHE A 78 -8.93 4.10 -3.58
CA PHE A 78 -9.74 3.40 -4.54
C PHE A 78 -10.41 2.18 -3.91
N ASP A 79 -11.72 2.03 -4.13
CA ASP A 79 -12.48 0.85 -3.77
C ASP A 79 -12.64 -0.07 -4.99
N ILE A 80 -11.86 -1.15 -4.99
CA ILE A 80 -11.83 -2.12 -6.09
C ILE A 80 -13.13 -2.89 -6.19
N ASP A 81 -13.78 -3.19 -5.08
CA ASP A 81 -15.01 -3.96 -5.04
C ASP A 81 -16.17 -3.13 -5.57
N TRP A 82 -16.27 -1.86 -5.18
CA TRP A 82 -17.22 -0.93 -5.78
C TRP A 82 -17.05 -0.82 -7.29
N PHE A 83 -15.80 -0.62 -7.76
CA PHE A 83 -15.56 -0.51 -9.21
C PHE A 83 -15.97 -1.78 -9.95
N LYS A 84 -15.58 -2.96 -9.45
CA LYS A 84 -15.92 -4.24 -10.08
C LYS A 84 -17.41 -4.49 -10.12
N ASP A 85 -18.13 -4.17 -9.03
CA ASP A 85 -19.59 -4.31 -8.98
C ASP A 85 -20.29 -3.33 -9.93
N ALA A 86 -19.88 -2.06 -9.94
CA ALA A 86 -20.40 -1.05 -10.85
C ALA A 86 -20.19 -1.46 -12.32
N PHE A 87 -18.97 -1.86 -12.67
CA PHE A 87 -18.60 -2.29 -14.03
C PHE A 87 -19.39 -3.53 -14.47
N LYS A 88 -19.51 -4.53 -13.59
CA LYS A 88 -20.28 -5.77 -13.85
C LYS A 88 -21.76 -5.48 -14.01
N THR A 89 -22.34 -4.63 -13.15
CA THR A 89 -23.77 -4.37 -13.11
C THR A 89 -24.24 -3.59 -14.34
N ILE A 90 -23.50 -2.56 -14.76
CA ILE A 90 -23.85 -1.74 -15.93
C ILE A 90 -23.49 -2.44 -17.25
N GLY A 91 -22.43 -3.25 -17.24
CA GLY A 91 -21.87 -3.95 -18.40
C GLY A 91 -20.93 -3.08 -19.26
N LYS A 92 -19.99 -3.72 -19.93
CA LYS A 92 -18.87 -3.08 -20.63
C LYS A 92 -19.29 -1.95 -21.58
N GLN A 93 -20.25 -2.21 -22.47
CA GLN A 93 -20.66 -1.21 -23.49
C GLN A 93 -21.24 0.06 -22.87
N ARG A 94 -22.11 -0.10 -21.87
CA ARG A 94 -22.73 1.05 -21.18
C ARG A 94 -21.72 1.76 -20.28
N PHE A 95 -20.80 1.02 -19.66
CA PHE A 95 -19.72 1.62 -18.90
C PHE A 95 -18.84 2.51 -19.78
N GLU A 96 -18.57 2.11 -21.02
CA GLU A 96 -17.81 2.92 -21.98
C GLU A 96 -18.51 4.27 -22.29
N VAL A 97 -19.83 4.28 -22.36
CA VAL A 97 -20.60 5.53 -22.50
C VAL A 97 -20.39 6.43 -21.29
N VAL A 98 -20.48 5.91 -20.07
CA VAL A 98 -20.24 6.68 -18.83
C VAL A 98 -18.79 7.16 -18.76
N TYR A 99 -17.83 6.28 -19.10
CA TYR A 99 -16.40 6.63 -19.18
C TYR A 99 -16.15 7.79 -20.15
N ASN A 100 -16.77 7.78 -21.32
CA ASN A 100 -16.64 8.87 -22.30
C ASN A 100 -17.35 10.14 -21.84
N ALA A 101 -18.47 10.02 -21.13
CA ALA A 101 -19.22 11.14 -20.58
C ALA A 101 -18.56 11.78 -19.35
N ALA A 102 -17.58 11.13 -18.71
CA ALA A 102 -16.86 11.65 -17.54
C ALA A 102 -16.20 13.03 -17.80
N LYS A 103 -15.87 13.35 -19.05
CA LYS A 103 -15.35 14.68 -19.44
C LYS A 103 -16.30 15.85 -19.16
N TYR A 104 -17.61 15.57 -18.98
CA TYR A 104 -18.60 16.61 -18.68
C TYR A 104 -18.78 16.87 -17.18
N ILE A 105 -18.13 16.09 -16.29
CA ILE A 105 -18.20 16.29 -14.84
C ILE A 105 -17.58 17.63 -14.46
N SER A 106 -16.48 18.03 -15.12
CA SER A 106 -15.75 19.25 -14.82
C SER A 106 -15.25 19.96 -16.06
N CYS A 107 -15.09 21.27 -15.97
CA CYS A 107 -14.47 22.10 -17.03
C CYS A 107 -12.96 21.89 -17.15
N SER A 108 -12.34 21.25 -16.14
CA SER A 108 -10.93 20.90 -16.10
C SER A 108 -10.67 19.45 -16.54
N ASN A 109 -9.42 19.11 -16.79
CA ASN A 109 -9.04 17.72 -17.09
C ASN A 109 -9.01 16.80 -15.84
N SER A 110 -9.68 17.18 -14.76
CA SER A 110 -9.68 16.44 -13.49
C SER A 110 -10.31 15.04 -13.58
N HIS A 111 -11.18 14.80 -14.55
CA HIS A 111 -11.75 13.49 -14.87
C HIS A 111 -10.73 12.48 -15.39
N THR A 112 -9.54 12.93 -15.83
CA THR A 112 -8.52 12.03 -16.40
C THR A 112 -7.97 11.04 -15.38
N ARG A 113 -7.92 11.39 -14.09
CA ARG A 113 -7.53 10.49 -13.00
C ARG A 113 -8.51 9.32 -12.89
N ALA A 114 -9.82 9.60 -12.84
CA ALA A 114 -10.86 8.57 -12.75
C ALA A 114 -10.79 7.57 -13.92
N ARG A 115 -10.49 8.07 -15.13
CA ARG A 115 -10.27 7.22 -16.31
C ARG A 115 -9.03 6.36 -16.19
N LYS A 116 -7.88 6.91 -15.79
CA LYS A 116 -6.65 6.13 -15.56
C LYS A 116 -6.86 5.01 -14.55
N PHE A 117 -7.63 5.28 -13.49
CA PHE A 117 -7.95 4.28 -12.49
C PHE A 117 -8.88 3.19 -13.04
N ALA A 118 -9.89 3.57 -13.82
CA ALA A 118 -10.76 2.63 -14.52
C ALA A 118 -9.98 1.74 -15.50
N ASP A 119 -9.10 2.33 -16.31
CA ASP A 119 -8.24 1.60 -17.27
C ASP A 119 -7.30 0.62 -16.56
N ALA A 120 -6.71 1.05 -15.45
CA ALA A 120 -5.83 0.21 -14.64
C ALA A 120 -6.60 -0.97 -14.05
N THR A 121 -7.71 -0.72 -13.35
CA THR A 121 -8.47 -1.76 -12.63
C THR A 121 -9.17 -2.73 -13.56
N SER A 122 -9.62 -2.29 -14.75
CA SER A 122 -10.19 -3.16 -15.77
C SER A 122 -9.15 -4.01 -16.51
N GLY A 123 -7.85 -3.74 -16.31
CA GLY A 123 -6.76 -4.45 -16.97
C GLY A 123 -6.59 -4.10 -18.45
N THR A 124 -7.14 -2.97 -18.91
CA THR A 124 -6.95 -2.49 -20.29
C THR A 124 -5.53 -1.99 -20.54
N VAL A 125 -4.81 -1.60 -19.49
CA VAL A 125 -3.41 -1.17 -19.55
C VAL A 125 -2.47 -2.21 -18.92
N LYS A 126 -1.25 -2.31 -19.45
CA LYS A 126 -0.23 -3.24 -18.93
C LYS A 126 0.66 -2.54 -17.91
N ALA A 127 0.99 -3.24 -16.82
CA ALA A 127 1.87 -2.72 -15.77
C ALA A 127 3.23 -2.22 -16.30
N ALA A 128 3.82 -2.92 -17.27
CA ALA A 128 5.09 -2.54 -17.87
C ALA A 128 5.02 -1.19 -18.61
N ASP A 129 3.93 -0.92 -19.32
CA ASP A 129 3.75 0.31 -20.08
C ASP A 129 3.47 1.50 -19.16
N VAL A 130 2.60 1.30 -18.15
CA VAL A 130 2.36 2.31 -17.11
C VAL A 130 3.65 2.64 -16.36
N LYS A 131 4.46 1.65 -15.99
CA LYS A 131 5.76 1.87 -15.35
C LYS A 131 6.71 2.71 -16.20
N LYS A 132 6.80 2.44 -17.53
CA LYS A 132 7.59 3.25 -18.45
C LYS A 132 7.14 4.72 -18.47
N GLU A 133 5.82 4.96 -18.51
CA GLU A 133 5.28 6.33 -18.46
C GLU A 133 5.55 7.02 -17.12
N ILE A 134 5.45 6.30 -16.00
CA ILE A 134 5.79 6.86 -14.68
C ILE A 134 7.26 7.28 -14.66
N ILE A 135 8.17 6.46 -15.17
CA ILE A 135 9.60 6.77 -15.24
C ILE A 135 9.85 8.01 -16.10
N ALA A 136 9.18 8.13 -17.26
CA ALA A 136 9.37 9.22 -18.19
C ALA A 136 8.80 10.56 -17.68
N LYS A 137 7.63 10.53 -17.03
CA LYS A 137 6.85 11.74 -16.71
C LYS A 137 6.73 12.02 -15.20
N ARG A 138 7.08 11.05 -14.32
CA ARG A 138 6.83 11.08 -12.87
C ARG A 138 5.39 11.50 -12.52
N ASN A 139 4.42 11.02 -13.30
CA ASN A 139 3.01 11.34 -13.12
C ASN A 139 2.42 10.61 -11.91
N LYS A 140 1.90 11.35 -10.95
CA LYS A 140 1.36 10.83 -9.67
C LYS A 140 0.08 10.01 -9.87
N ASP A 141 -0.80 10.39 -10.78
CA ASP A 141 -2.03 9.63 -11.04
C ASP A 141 -1.71 8.25 -11.64
N LEU A 142 -0.71 8.18 -12.53
CA LEU A 142 -0.22 6.90 -13.05
C LEU A 142 0.44 6.06 -11.96
N LEU A 143 1.18 6.68 -11.04
CA LEU A 143 1.78 6.00 -9.91
C LEU A 143 0.70 5.36 -9.00
N MET A 144 -0.34 6.12 -8.66
CA MET A 144 -1.45 5.62 -7.85
C MET A 144 -2.24 4.51 -8.56
N SER A 145 -2.45 4.65 -9.89
CA SER A 145 -3.13 3.63 -10.70
C SER A 145 -2.30 2.35 -10.90
N TYR A 146 -0.98 2.44 -10.79
CA TYR A 146 -0.08 1.29 -10.94
C TYR A 146 -0.37 0.17 -9.92
N GLY A 147 -0.78 0.54 -8.69
CA GLY A 147 -1.23 -0.39 -7.67
C GLY A 147 -2.54 -1.12 -8.01
N LEU A 148 -3.38 -0.55 -8.89
CA LEU A 148 -4.70 -1.08 -9.22
C LEU A 148 -4.70 -2.11 -10.35
N ILE A 149 -3.64 -2.16 -11.16
CA ILE A 149 -3.57 -3.09 -12.30
C ILE A 149 -3.62 -4.53 -11.78
N PRO A 150 -4.51 -5.40 -12.30
CA PRO A 150 -4.59 -6.78 -11.86
C PRO A 150 -3.24 -7.51 -11.88
N LEU A 151 -3.00 -8.35 -10.90
CA LEU A 151 -1.80 -9.19 -10.85
C LEU A 151 -1.94 -10.35 -11.85
N GLY A 152 -0.84 -10.68 -12.54
CA GLY A 152 -0.80 -11.77 -13.50
C GLY A 152 -0.62 -13.15 -12.86
N ARG A 153 -0.27 -14.16 -13.69
CA ARG A 153 -0.08 -15.54 -13.22
C ARG A 153 1.03 -15.71 -12.17
N LYS A 154 2.03 -14.83 -12.17
CA LYS A 154 3.14 -14.82 -11.19
C LYS A 154 2.91 -13.69 -10.16
N ALA A 155 1.75 -13.73 -9.50
CA ALA A 155 1.27 -12.67 -8.64
C ALA A 155 2.28 -12.23 -7.57
N ASP A 156 2.89 -13.17 -6.86
CA ASP A 156 3.83 -12.85 -5.75
C ASP A 156 5.07 -12.11 -6.26
N LYS A 157 5.66 -12.57 -7.38
CA LYS A 157 6.82 -11.92 -7.98
C LYS A 157 6.47 -10.51 -8.47
N GLU A 158 5.35 -10.39 -9.16
CA GLU A 158 4.89 -9.10 -9.69
C GLU A 158 4.54 -8.12 -8.57
N LEU A 159 3.94 -8.59 -7.49
CA LEU A 159 3.64 -7.82 -6.31
C LEU A 159 4.93 -7.27 -5.67
N LEU A 160 5.92 -8.13 -5.50
CA LEU A 160 7.22 -7.76 -4.95
C LEU A 160 7.94 -6.72 -5.84
N GLU A 161 7.93 -6.90 -7.17
CA GLU A 161 8.50 -5.95 -8.13
C GLU A 161 7.80 -4.58 -8.08
N ARG A 162 6.46 -4.55 -7.93
CA ARG A 162 5.69 -3.31 -7.79
C ARG A 162 6.00 -2.62 -6.47
N TYR A 163 6.03 -3.36 -5.37
CA TYR A 163 6.40 -2.84 -4.07
C TYR A 163 7.81 -2.22 -4.08
N GLN A 164 8.80 -2.93 -4.58
CA GLN A 164 10.18 -2.44 -4.71
C GLN A 164 10.25 -1.16 -5.55
N TYR A 165 9.48 -1.11 -6.65
CA TYR A 165 9.44 0.07 -7.50
C TYR A 165 8.86 1.30 -6.77
N LEU A 166 7.78 1.15 -6.02
CA LEU A 166 7.20 2.22 -5.22
C LEU A 166 8.17 2.73 -4.15
N GLN A 167 8.89 1.83 -3.47
CA GLN A 167 9.92 2.21 -2.51
C GLN A 167 11.10 2.95 -3.18
N LYS A 168 11.52 2.50 -4.36
CA LYS A 168 12.54 3.18 -5.16
C LYS A 168 12.09 4.58 -5.55
N PHE A 169 10.87 4.73 -6.05
CA PHE A 169 10.30 6.03 -6.41
C PHE A 169 10.30 7.01 -5.24
N LEU A 170 9.87 6.54 -4.04
CA LEU A 170 9.90 7.32 -2.82
C LEU A 170 11.32 7.76 -2.42
N LYS A 171 12.30 6.87 -2.61
CA LYS A 171 13.71 7.20 -2.33
C LYS A 171 14.25 8.27 -3.28
N GLU A 172 13.95 8.16 -4.57
CA GLU A 172 14.34 9.13 -5.60
C GLU A 172 13.65 10.50 -5.39
N SER A 173 12.48 10.55 -4.75
CA SER A 173 11.78 11.81 -4.48
C SER A 173 12.60 12.76 -3.61
N LYS A 174 13.55 12.23 -2.81
CA LYS A 174 14.46 13.02 -1.96
C LYS A 174 15.41 13.94 -2.74
N GLU A 175 15.54 13.71 -4.04
CA GLU A 175 16.36 14.56 -4.94
C GLU A 175 15.64 15.85 -5.32
N PHE A 176 14.35 15.99 -4.99
CA PHE A 176 13.54 17.16 -5.33
C PHE A 176 13.28 18.05 -4.10
N GLY A 177 12.75 19.26 -4.32
CA GLY A 177 12.40 20.19 -3.24
C GLY A 177 11.28 19.66 -2.32
N ALA A 178 11.20 20.16 -1.09
CA ALA A 178 10.34 19.66 0.00
C ALA A 178 8.84 19.51 -0.39
N GLN A 179 8.27 20.49 -1.09
CA GLN A 179 6.87 20.45 -1.52
C GLN A 179 6.59 19.27 -2.47
N ARG A 180 7.52 18.98 -3.38
CA ARG A 180 7.39 17.85 -4.30
C ARG A 180 7.59 16.52 -3.59
N GLN A 181 8.56 16.45 -2.68
CA GLN A 181 8.77 15.25 -1.84
C GLN A 181 7.50 14.88 -1.10
N GLU A 182 6.85 15.82 -0.42
CA GLU A 182 5.63 15.57 0.34
C GLU A 182 4.49 15.10 -0.57
N SER A 183 4.32 15.76 -1.73
CA SER A 183 3.32 15.36 -2.72
C SER A 183 3.57 13.97 -3.33
N GLU A 184 4.83 13.60 -3.60
CA GLU A 184 5.19 12.28 -4.10
C GLU A 184 5.09 11.20 -3.02
N LYS A 185 5.45 11.52 -1.76
CA LYS A 185 5.27 10.66 -0.59
C LYS A 185 3.80 10.28 -0.41
N LYS A 186 2.89 11.26 -0.49
CA LYS A 186 1.44 11.02 -0.43
C LYS A 186 0.98 10.13 -1.58
N ALA A 187 1.43 10.37 -2.81
CA ALA A 187 1.08 9.54 -3.96
C ALA A 187 1.59 8.09 -3.82
N VAL A 188 2.79 7.87 -3.27
CA VAL A 188 3.31 6.52 -2.97
C VAL A 188 2.50 5.84 -1.88
N SER A 189 2.12 6.55 -0.81
CA SER A 189 1.27 6.01 0.25
C SER A 189 -0.06 5.49 -0.31
N ILE A 190 -0.71 6.29 -1.16
CA ILE A 190 -1.96 5.89 -1.83
C ILE A 190 -1.73 4.71 -2.79
N ALA A 191 -0.63 4.72 -3.56
CA ALA A 191 -0.29 3.62 -4.46
C ALA A 191 -0.08 2.30 -3.70
N LEU A 192 0.54 2.34 -2.51
CA LEU A 192 0.70 1.18 -1.63
C LEU A 192 -0.63 0.71 -1.06
N GLN A 193 -1.53 1.62 -0.65
CA GLN A 193 -2.88 1.26 -0.21
C GLN A 193 -3.67 0.58 -1.34
N ASN A 194 -3.62 1.13 -2.54
CA ASN A 194 -4.26 0.55 -3.71
C ASN A 194 -3.67 -0.82 -4.05
N LEU A 195 -2.34 -0.98 -3.94
CA LEU A 195 -1.67 -2.25 -4.16
C LEU A 195 -2.05 -3.30 -3.10
N ALA A 196 -2.14 -2.92 -1.82
CA ALA A 196 -2.57 -3.78 -0.74
C ALA A 196 -3.99 -4.30 -0.97
N ARG A 197 -4.93 -3.41 -1.27
CA ARG A 197 -6.32 -3.80 -1.60
C ARG A 197 -6.40 -4.70 -2.82
N ASN A 198 -5.66 -4.39 -3.89
CA ASN A 198 -5.65 -5.18 -5.12
C ASN A 198 -5.07 -6.58 -4.94
N SER A 199 -4.16 -6.76 -4.01
CA SER A 199 -3.51 -8.05 -3.70
C SER A 199 -4.14 -8.82 -2.54
N GLY A 200 -5.25 -8.30 -1.98
CA GLY A 200 -6.00 -8.96 -0.91
C GLY A 200 -5.41 -8.77 0.49
N TYR A 201 -4.44 -7.89 0.66
CA TYR A 201 -3.97 -7.49 1.99
C TYR A 201 -4.95 -6.49 2.62
N GLY A 202 -5.25 -6.65 3.90
CA GLY A 202 -6.19 -5.78 4.62
C GLY A 202 -5.70 -4.33 4.73
N ASP A 203 -4.37 -4.15 4.81
CA ASP A 203 -3.74 -2.84 4.94
C ASP A 203 -2.30 -2.82 4.39
N VAL A 204 -1.72 -1.62 4.34
CA VAL A 204 -0.35 -1.39 3.84
C VAL A 204 0.69 -2.03 4.75
N THR A 205 0.44 -2.09 6.05
CA THR A 205 1.37 -2.64 7.04
C THR A 205 1.58 -4.14 6.79
N ARG A 206 0.48 -4.89 6.61
CA ARG A 206 0.53 -6.32 6.27
C ARG A 206 1.21 -6.58 4.93
N LEU A 207 0.87 -5.78 3.90
CA LEU A 207 1.56 -5.85 2.61
C LEU A 207 3.06 -5.64 2.78
N THR A 208 3.44 -4.56 3.46
CA THR A 208 4.86 -4.20 3.65
C THR A 208 5.61 -5.30 4.37
N TRP A 209 5.07 -5.85 5.44
CA TRP A 209 5.71 -6.93 6.19
C TRP A 209 5.90 -8.19 5.37
N SER A 210 4.88 -8.55 4.59
CA SER A 210 4.97 -9.71 3.69
C SER A 210 6.08 -9.48 2.65
N MET A 211 6.13 -8.30 2.04
CA MET A 211 7.14 -7.98 1.02
C MET A 211 8.56 -7.88 1.62
N GLU A 212 8.72 -7.28 2.78
CA GLU A 212 10.02 -7.22 3.45
C GLU A 212 10.52 -8.61 3.88
N THR A 213 9.60 -9.51 4.25
CA THR A 213 9.94 -10.92 4.55
C THR A 213 10.37 -11.69 3.29
N GLU A 214 9.75 -11.42 2.14
CA GLU A 214 10.21 -12.01 0.88
C GLU A 214 11.56 -11.43 0.43
N LEU A 215 11.76 -10.13 0.56
CA LEU A 215 13.01 -9.46 0.19
C LEU A 215 14.23 -9.96 0.97
N ILE A 216 14.05 -10.30 2.25
CA ILE A 216 15.17 -10.77 3.08
C ILE A 216 15.71 -12.12 2.57
N LYS A 217 14.87 -12.98 1.98
CA LYS A 217 15.28 -14.30 1.50
C LYS A 217 16.40 -14.21 0.45
N GLU A 218 16.36 -13.20 -0.41
CA GLU A 218 17.40 -12.94 -1.41
C GLU A 218 18.71 -12.46 -0.78
N LEU A 219 18.66 -11.90 0.44
CA LEU A 219 19.78 -11.32 1.13
C LEU A 219 20.45 -12.28 2.13
N LEU A 220 19.74 -13.34 2.57
CA LEU A 220 20.25 -14.30 3.54
C LEU A 220 21.62 -14.92 3.16
N PRO A 221 21.91 -15.26 1.89
CA PRO A 221 23.22 -15.81 1.54
C PRO A 221 24.40 -14.88 1.85
N TYR A 222 24.18 -13.58 1.91
CA TYR A 222 25.22 -12.59 2.22
C TYR A 222 25.43 -12.39 3.74
N LEU A 223 24.59 -12.99 4.57
CA LEU A 223 24.75 -12.98 6.03
C LEU A 223 25.66 -14.10 6.52
N THR A 224 26.06 -15.03 5.64
CA THR A 224 27.02 -16.09 5.94
C THR A 224 28.41 -15.69 5.47
N PRO A 225 29.48 -15.99 6.26
CA PRO A 225 30.85 -15.71 5.87
C PRO A 225 31.21 -16.37 4.53
N LYS A 226 31.83 -15.60 3.64
CA LYS A 226 32.40 -16.07 2.39
C LYS A 226 33.86 -15.67 2.30
N GLU A 227 34.73 -16.64 2.10
CA GLU A 227 36.18 -16.41 1.95
C GLU A 227 36.52 -15.92 0.55
N ILE A 228 37.31 -14.82 0.48
CA ILE A 228 37.84 -14.23 -0.73
C ILE A 228 39.28 -13.82 -0.45
N ASP A 229 40.25 -14.39 -1.14
CA ASP A 229 41.71 -14.12 -0.98
C ASP A 229 42.18 -14.22 0.50
N GLY A 230 41.69 -15.22 1.23
CA GLY A 230 42.05 -15.45 2.63
C GLY A 230 41.39 -14.46 3.59
N VAL A 231 40.35 -13.76 3.18
CA VAL A 231 39.55 -12.85 4.03
C VAL A 231 38.10 -13.31 3.97
N GLU A 232 37.50 -13.58 5.12
CA GLU A 232 36.07 -13.84 5.24
C GLU A 232 35.33 -12.51 5.22
N VAL A 233 34.32 -12.38 4.34
CA VAL A 233 33.52 -11.16 4.19
C VAL A 233 32.03 -11.53 4.20
N TYR A 234 31.23 -10.81 4.99
CA TYR A 234 29.79 -10.99 5.08
C TYR A 234 29.10 -9.76 5.70
N VAL A 235 27.78 -9.71 5.65
CA VAL A 235 27.02 -8.71 6.41
C VAL A 235 26.54 -9.34 7.70
N GLN A 236 26.86 -8.76 8.82
CA GLN A 236 26.32 -9.12 10.12
C GLN A 236 25.13 -8.21 10.45
N VAL A 237 24.06 -8.79 10.98
CA VAL A 237 22.96 -8.04 11.60
C VAL A 237 23.07 -8.19 13.10
N SER A 238 23.13 -7.06 13.82
CA SER A 238 23.27 -7.03 15.27
C SER A 238 21.97 -7.47 15.97
N GLU A 239 22.05 -7.69 17.28
CA GLU A 239 20.87 -7.96 18.12
C GLU A 239 19.85 -6.82 18.15
N GLU A 240 20.22 -5.64 17.66
CA GLU A 240 19.37 -4.46 17.50
C GLU A 240 18.79 -4.34 16.08
N GLY A 241 19.08 -5.29 15.17
CA GLY A 241 18.63 -5.26 13.78
C GLY A 241 19.47 -4.36 12.85
N LYS A 242 20.56 -3.75 13.34
CA LYS A 242 21.45 -2.92 12.53
C LYS A 242 22.43 -3.79 11.76
N SER A 243 22.66 -3.47 10.49
CA SER A 243 23.59 -4.22 9.63
C SER A 243 24.97 -3.53 9.57
N GLU A 244 26.02 -4.33 9.50
CA GLU A 244 27.40 -3.89 9.26
C GLU A 244 28.15 -4.92 8.40
N ILE A 245 29.18 -4.46 7.66
CA ILE A 245 30.00 -5.35 6.87
C ILE A 245 31.16 -5.82 7.75
N LYS A 246 31.28 -7.14 7.93
CA LYS A 246 32.39 -7.77 8.65
C LYS A 246 33.43 -8.28 7.66
N GLN A 247 34.69 -8.14 8.05
CA GLN A 247 35.85 -8.68 7.36
C GLN A 247 36.81 -9.30 8.38
N ILE A 248 37.05 -10.60 8.24
CA ILE A 248 37.87 -11.37 9.17
C ILE A 248 39.02 -11.99 8.39
N LYS A 249 40.27 -11.82 8.87
CA LYS A 249 41.47 -12.47 8.32
C LYS A 249 42.20 -13.21 9.41
N ALA A 250 42.43 -14.52 9.19
CA ALA A 250 43.08 -15.38 10.18
C ALA A 250 42.48 -15.26 11.61
N GLY A 251 41.15 -15.20 11.70
CA GLY A 251 40.42 -15.10 12.97
C GLY A 251 40.41 -13.72 13.61
N LYS A 252 40.97 -12.69 12.96
CA LYS A 252 40.98 -11.32 13.47
C LYS A 252 40.14 -10.41 12.58
N GLU A 253 39.26 -9.64 13.21
CA GLU A 253 38.46 -8.63 12.51
C GLU A 253 39.36 -7.49 12.04
N LEU A 254 39.17 -7.08 10.77
CA LEU A 254 39.90 -5.97 10.16
C LEU A 254 39.08 -4.68 10.30
N ASN A 255 39.73 -3.59 10.67
CA ASN A 255 39.11 -2.27 10.80
C ASN A 255 38.64 -1.68 9.46
N SER A 256 39.14 -2.18 8.33
CA SER A 256 38.76 -1.71 7.00
C SER A 256 38.96 -2.79 5.93
N MET A 257 38.16 -2.71 4.87
CA MET A 257 38.29 -3.60 3.71
C MET A 257 39.66 -3.46 3.04
N PRO A 258 40.38 -4.55 2.85
CA PRO A 258 41.67 -4.55 2.13
C PRO A 258 41.54 -3.90 0.74
N ALA A 259 42.57 -3.12 0.36
CA ALA A 259 42.53 -2.35 -0.89
C ALA A 259 42.27 -3.23 -2.14
N LYS A 260 42.83 -4.45 -2.16
CA LYS A 260 42.63 -5.42 -3.24
C LYS A 260 41.18 -5.87 -3.38
N LEU A 261 40.42 -5.97 -2.26
CA LEU A 261 39.04 -6.45 -2.24
C LEU A 261 38.02 -5.32 -2.43
N LYS A 262 38.40 -4.05 -2.29
CA LYS A 262 37.45 -2.93 -2.41
C LYS A 262 36.68 -2.88 -3.71
N LYS A 263 37.30 -3.34 -4.82
CA LYS A 263 36.70 -3.38 -6.16
C LYS A 263 36.26 -4.79 -6.59
N HIS A 264 36.31 -5.78 -5.70
CA HIS A 264 35.89 -7.13 -5.99
C HIS A 264 34.37 -7.18 -6.22
N PRO A 265 33.84 -7.83 -7.27
CA PRO A 265 32.41 -7.84 -7.59
C PRO A 265 31.53 -8.24 -6.42
N TYR A 266 31.90 -9.30 -5.70
CA TYR A 266 31.15 -9.74 -4.51
C TYR A 266 31.14 -8.69 -3.38
N VAL A 267 32.20 -7.93 -3.19
CA VAL A 267 32.26 -6.86 -2.17
C VAL A 267 31.37 -5.69 -2.58
N GLU A 268 31.23 -5.39 -3.87
CA GLU A 268 30.29 -4.39 -4.36
C GLU A 268 28.84 -4.86 -4.14
N GLU A 269 28.53 -6.14 -4.40
CA GLU A 269 27.23 -6.74 -4.06
C GLU A 269 26.97 -6.67 -2.56
N LEU A 270 27.96 -7.01 -1.74
CA LEU A 270 27.86 -6.95 -0.27
C LEU A 270 27.54 -5.54 0.25
N LYS A 271 28.15 -4.49 -0.32
CA LYS A 271 27.82 -3.10 -0.02
C LYS A 271 26.37 -2.76 -0.42
N ALA A 272 25.92 -3.26 -1.57
CA ALA A 272 24.55 -3.07 -2.00
C ALA A 272 23.53 -3.78 -1.07
N VAL A 273 23.86 -4.99 -0.61
CA VAL A 273 23.09 -5.74 0.39
C VAL A 273 23.03 -5.01 1.72
N HIS A 274 24.18 -4.57 2.24
CA HIS A 274 24.23 -3.77 3.47
C HIS A 274 23.35 -2.53 3.38
N LYS A 275 23.38 -1.82 2.25
CA LYS A 275 22.50 -0.65 2.02
C LYS A 275 21.02 -1.04 2.01
N LYS A 276 20.65 -2.16 1.38
CA LYS A 276 19.25 -2.67 1.38
C LYS A 276 18.77 -2.99 2.80
N LEU A 277 19.60 -3.67 3.61
CA LEU A 277 19.27 -4.01 5.01
C LEU A 277 19.13 -2.76 5.89
N LYS A 278 20.00 -1.76 5.71
CA LYS A 278 19.90 -0.46 6.40
C LYS A 278 18.62 0.29 6.01
N ASP A 279 18.27 0.28 4.72
CA ASP A 279 17.02 0.88 4.24
C ASP A 279 15.79 0.12 4.82
N GLN A 280 15.84 -1.23 4.88
CA GLN A 280 14.80 -2.07 5.49
C GLN A 280 14.63 -1.74 6.99
N TYR A 281 15.71 -1.67 7.75
CA TYR A 281 15.69 -1.29 9.17
C TYR A 281 14.95 0.04 9.38
N THR A 282 15.29 1.05 8.58
CA THR A 282 14.68 2.39 8.68
C THR A 282 13.18 2.34 8.36
N ARG A 283 12.79 1.64 7.30
CA ARG A 283 11.37 1.50 6.93
C ARG A 283 10.58 0.75 7.99
N SER A 284 11.12 -0.38 8.47
CA SER A 284 10.45 -1.21 9.47
C SER A 284 10.23 -0.46 10.78
N ARG A 285 11.21 0.35 11.20
CA ARG A 285 11.07 1.18 12.40
C ARG A 285 9.94 2.20 12.27
N ILE A 286 9.90 2.96 11.17
CA ILE A 286 8.83 3.94 10.92
C ILE A 286 7.47 3.26 10.87
N MET A 287 7.39 2.10 10.23
CA MET A 287 6.14 1.35 10.11
C MET A 287 5.64 0.81 11.45
N LEU A 288 6.55 0.35 12.34
CA LEU A 288 6.18 -0.10 13.68
C LEU A 288 5.72 1.07 14.57
N GLU A 289 6.36 2.24 14.46
CA GLU A 289 5.93 3.47 15.13
C GLU A 289 4.50 3.83 14.67
N GLN A 290 4.22 3.81 13.37
CA GLN A 290 2.90 4.08 12.83
C GLN A 290 1.86 3.04 13.24
N ALA A 291 2.21 1.75 13.21
CA ALA A 291 1.32 0.67 13.65
C ALA A 291 0.94 0.80 15.14
N MET A 292 1.84 1.33 15.96
CA MET A 292 1.57 1.64 17.38
C MET A 292 0.59 2.82 17.49
N GLU A 293 0.81 3.91 16.75
CA GLU A 293 -0.07 5.10 16.75
C GLU A 293 -1.48 4.77 16.26
N ASP A 294 -1.58 3.99 15.16
CA ASP A 294 -2.84 3.60 14.53
C ASP A 294 -3.54 2.44 15.27
N CYS A 295 -2.97 1.93 16.36
CA CYS A 295 -3.46 0.75 17.07
C CYS A 295 -3.68 -0.46 16.15
N THR A 296 -2.84 -0.64 15.13
CA THR A 296 -2.94 -1.73 14.16
C THR A 296 -2.86 -3.08 14.86
N ARG A 297 -3.79 -3.99 14.54
CA ARG A 297 -3.84 -5.34 15.10
C ARG A 297 -3.21 -6.33 14.14
N PHE A 298 -2.47 -7.27 14.68
CA PHE A 298 -1.78 -8.34 13.96
C PHE A 298 -2.24 -9.69 14.47
N GLU A 299 -2.46 -10.62 13.58
CA GLU A 299 -2.62 -12.02 14.00
C GLU A 299 -1.27 -12.58 14.49
N GLU A 300 -1.29 -13.47 15.47
CA GLU A 300 -0.09 -14.16 15.95
C GLU A 300 0.68 -14.83 14.81
N SER A 301 -0.04 -15.43 13.86
CA SER A 301 0.53 -16.06 12.68
C SER A 301 1.36 -15.11 11.79
N GLU A 302 1.02 -13.82 11.79
CA GLU A 302 1.76 -12.78 11.06
C GLU A 302 3.05 -12.43 11.82
N LEU A 303 2.97 -12.23 13.13
CA LEU A 303 4.15 -11.95 13.97
C LEU A 303 5.16 -13.11 13.94
N ARG A 304 4.68 -14.35 13.95
CA ARG A 304 5.52 -15.55 13.84
C ARG A 304 6.34 -15.60 12.56
N LYS A 305 5.76 -15.17 11.43
CA LYS A 305 6.50 -15.05 10.16
C LYS A 305 7.61 -14.01 10.24
N LEU A 306 7.38 -12.91 10.94
CA LEU A 306 8.35 -11.82 11.09
C LEU A 306 9.55 -12.18 11.97
N MET A 307 9.41 -13.19 12.87
CA MET A 307 10.53 -13.71 13.65
C MET A 307 11.68 -14.24 12.78
N GLN A 308 11.38 -14.67 11.56
CA GLN A 308 12.38 -15.17 10.61
C GLN A 308 13.18 -14.03 9.94
N ASN A 309 12.75 -12.78 10.09
CA ASN A 309 13.44 -11.65 9.51
C ASN A 309 14.48 -11.08 10.49
N PRO A 310 15.78 -11.20 10.23
CA PRO A 310 16.83 -10.81 11.14
C PRO A 310 16.92 -9.30 11.38
N VAL A 311 16.27 -8.48 10.57
CA VAL A 311 16.21 -7.01 10.71
C VAL A 311 14.97 -6.59 11.50
N ILE A 312 13.81 -7.20 11.23
CA ILE A 312 12.53 -6.81 11.82
C ILE A 312 12.37 -7.41 13.22
N TRP A 313 12.72 -8.68 13.40
CA TRP A 313 12.56 -9.36 14.68
C TRP A 313 13.25 -8.64 15.86
N PRO A 314 14.49 -8.18 15.73
CA PRO A 314 15.13 -7.40 16.81
C PRO A 314 14.36 -6.14 17.22
N LEU A 315 13.63 -5.53 16.30
CA LEU A 315 12.79 -4.37 16.61
C LEU A 315 11.52 -4.78 17.36
N LEU A 316 10.91 -5.92 16.97
CA LEU A 316 9.66 -6.43 17.57
C LEU A 316 9.87 -7.01 18.96
N LYS A 317 10.95 -7.74 19.20
CA LYS A 317 11.20 -8.45 20.47
C LYS A 317 11.25 -7.56 21.71
N HIS A 318 11.48 -6.26 21.51
CA HIS A 318 11.55 -5.26 22.60
C HIS A 318 10.24 -4.46 22.78
N LEU A 319 9.22 -4.70 21.94
CA LEU A 319 7.96 -4.01 22.03
C LEU A 319 7.01 -4.74 22.98
N VAL A 320 6.25 -3.97 23.73
CA VAL A 320 5.15 -4.50 24.55
C VAL A 320 3.93 -4.65 23.65
N PHE A 321 3.28 -5.81 23.72
CA PHE A 321 2.05 -6.11 23.01
C PHE A 321 0.87 -6.20 23.98
N ILE A 322 -0.32 -5.92 23.46
CA ILE A 322 -1.59 -6.11 24.14
C ILE A 322 -2.38 -7.18 23.38
N CYS A 323 -2.81 -8.23 24.10
CA CYS A 323 -3.69 -9.26 23.60
C CYS A 323 -4.75 -9.57 24.64
N ASN A 324 -6.03 -9.49 24.28
CA ASN A 324 -7.17 -9.77 25.19
C ASN A 324 -7.09 -9.06 26.56
N GLY A 325 -6.61 -7.81 26.56
CA GLY A 325 -6.45 -7.00 27.76
C GLY A 325 -5.21 -7.32 28.62
N GLN A 326 -4.40 -8.29 28.22
CA GLN A 326 -3.12 -8.62 28.86
C GLN A 326 -1.96 -7.94 28.11
N THR A 327 -0.98 -7.45 28.85
CA THR A 327 0.23 -6.82 28.33
C THR A 327 1.45 -7.72 28.53
N GLY A 328 2.34 -7.77 27.54
CA GLY A 328 3.56 -8.56 27.64
C GLY A 328 4.44 -8.45 26.41
N PHE A 329 5.57 -9.14 26.47
CA PHE A 329 6.47 -9.31 25.32
C PHE A 329 6.07 -10.54 24.52
N TYR A 330 6.08 -10.44 23.21
CA TYR A 330 5.83 -11.58 22.34
C TYR A 330 7.09 -12.41 22.14
N THR A 331 6.98 -13.72 22.34
CA THR A 331 8.07 -14.69 22.13
C THR A 331 7.50 -16.01 21.64
N ASP A 332 7.75 -16.37 20.40
CA ASP A 332 7.41 -17.65 19.77
C ASP A 332 6.02 -18.22 20.17
N GLY A 333 4.98 -17.45 19.92
CA GLY A 333 3.59 -17.86 20.21
C GLY A 333 3.19 -17.74 21.68
N LEU A 334 4.00 -17.06 22.47
CA LEU A 334 3.71 -16.76 23.88
C LEU A 334 3.67 -15.26 24.10
N LEU A 335 2.75 -14.80 24.94
CA LEU A 335 2.80 -13.45 25.52
C LEU A 335 3.34 -13.57 26.94
N VAL A 336 4.52 -13.04 27.17
CA VAL A 336 5.20 -13.08 28.49
C VAL A 336 4.88 -11.78 29.21
N THR A 337 4.06 -11.88 30.28
CA THR A 337 3.62 -10.71 31.05
C THR A 337 4.71 -10.22 32.02
N ALA A 338 4.53 -9.04 32.60
CA ALA A 338 5.45 -8.46 33.59
C ALA A 338 5.70 -9.36 34.81
N ASN A 339 4.71 -10.21 35.17
CA ASN A 339 4.82 -11.17 36.28
C ASN A 339 5.43 -12.51 35.83
N ALA A 340 6.09 -12.55 34.66
CA ALA A 340 6.69 -13.74 34.07
C ALA A 340 5.69 -14.89 33.79
N VAL A 341 4.39 -14.58 33.66
CA VAL A 341 3.39 -15.57 33.23
C VAL A 341 3.43 -15.68 31.71
N CYS A 342 3.61 -16.88 31.21
CA CYS A 342 3.59 -17.19 29.78
C CYS A 342 2.18 -17.59 29.35
N LEU A 343 1.54 -16.75 28.54
CA LEU A 343 0.20 -16.99 28.00
C LEU A 343 0.34 -17.53 26.57
N PRO A 344 -0.08 -18.77 26.29
CA PRO A 344 -0.03 -19.33 24.94
C PRO A 344 -1.03 -18.63 24.03
N LEU A 345 -0.57 -18.27 22.85
CA LEU A 345 -1.36 -17.58 21.82
C LEU A 345 -1.76 -18.56 20.70
N LYS A 346 -2.96 -18.39 20.18
CA LYS A 346 -3.44 -19.10 19.00
C LYS A 346 -3.11 -18.30 17.74
N ALA A 347 -2.96 -18.96 16.61
CA ALA A 347 -2.59 -18.35 15.33
C ALA A 347 -3.50 -17.16 14.90
N LYS A 348 -4.76 -17.13 15.35
CA LYS A 348 -5.73 -16.07 15.07
C LYS A 348 -5.91 -15.06 16.21
N ASP A 349 -5.16 -15.21 17.31
CA ASP A 349 -5.21 -14.21 18.36
C ASP A 349 -4.63 -12.90 17.84
N GLU A 350 -5.36 -11.80 18.09
CA GLU A 350 -4.96 -10.47 17.64
C GLU A 350 -4.14 -9.76 18.73
N LEU A 351 -2.96 -9.32 18.33
CA LEU A 351 -2.08 -8.50 19.16
C LEU A 351 -1.97 -7.09 18.55
N ARG A 352 -1.82 -6.09 19.39
CA ARG A 352 -1.40 -4.75 18.97
C ARG A 352 -0.19 -4.28 19.78
N ILE A 353 0.61 -3.40 19.21
CA ILE A 353 1.70 -2.76 19.94
C ILE A 353 1.09 -1.80 20.97
N ALA A 354 1.56 -1.86 22.21
CA ALA A 354 1.12 -0.96 23.26
C ALA A 354 1.65 0.45 23.02
N HIS A 355 0.76 1.44 22.98
CA HIS A 355 1.17 2.83 22.99
C HIS A 355 1.57 3.25 24.42
N PRO A 356 2.49 4.21 24.63
CA PRO A 356 2.87 4.68 25.97
C PRO A 356 1.69 5.09 26.85
N THR A 357 0.61 5.59 26.26
CA THR A 357 -0.63 5.93 27.00
C THR A 357 -1.33 4.71 27.56
N ASP A 358 -1.30 3.55 26.90
CA ASP A 358 -1.86 2.31 27.42
C ASP A 358 -1.15 1.89 28.72
N LEU A 359 0.18 2.05 28.74
CA LEU A 359 1.02 1.66 29.88
C LEU A 359 0.89 2.63 31.05
N SER A 360 0.63 3.91 30.81
CA SER A 360 0.42 4.92 31.88
C SER A 360 -0.90 4.70 32.60
N LEU A 361 -1.94 4.23 31.92
CA LEU A 361 -3.25 3.95 32.53
C LEU A 361 -3.23 2.72 33.46
N ILE A 362 -2.31 1.79 33.25
CA ILE A 362 -2.16 0.59 34.11
C ILE A 362 -1.67 0.99 35.50
N HIS A 363 -0.84 2.02 35.61
CA HIS A 363 -0.37 2.52 36.92
C HIS A 363 -1.40 3.35 37.70
N ILE A 364 -2.44 3.85 37.01
CA ILE A 364 -3.52 4.65 37.67
C ILE A 364 -4.60 3.75 38.24
N SER A 365 -4.72 2.50 37.80
CA SER A 365 -5.77 1.55 38.18
C SER A 365 -5.35 0.53 39.26
N GLU A 366 -4.12 0.59 39.79
CA GLU A 366 -3.77 -0.20 40.98
C GLU A 366 -4.28 0.52 42.23
N PRO A 367 -5.22 -0.07 42.99
CA PRO A 367 -5.61 0.49 44.29
C PRO A 367 -4.44 0.38 45.26
N THR A 368 -4.06 1.50 45.81
CA THR A 368 -3.17 1.59 46.99
C THR A 368 -3.73 0.81 48.16
#